data_19647ccc191d3e54039c292806bbabe0
#
_entry.id   19647ccc191d3e54039c292806bbabe0
#
_cell.length_a   1.000
_cell.length_b   1.000
_cell.length_c   1.000
_cell.angle_alpha   90.00
_cell.angle_beta   90.00
_cell.angle_gamma   90.00
#
_symmetry.space_group_name_H-M   'P 1'
#
loop_
_entity.id
_entity.type
_entity.pdbx_description
1 polymer ?
#
loop_
_entity_poly.entity_id
_entity_poly.type
_entity_poly.pdbx_seq_one_letter_code
_entity_poly.pdbx_strand_id
1 'polypeptide(L)' 'MRMVDLIEKKKDNVVLTDEEIHELIQGYTKGDIPDYQMSAFLMAVVFNGLTDHETAQLTLEVMHSGD' A
#
# COMPACT_ATOMS: atom_id res chain seq x y z
N MET A 1 -8.51 8.60 3.39
CA MET A 1 -8.28 7.20 2.95
C MET A 1 -8.32 6.28 4.17
N ARG A 2 -8.92 5.14 4.03
CA ARG A 2 -8.96 4.16 5.12
C ARG A 2 -8.15 2.93 4.70
N MET A 3 -7.30 2.46 5.61
CA MET A 3 -6.45 1.29 5.35
C MET A 3 -7.29 0.06 5.02
N VAL A 4 -8.44 -0.09 5.67
CA VAL A 4 -9.35 -1.20 5.41
C VAL A 4 -9.78 -1.23 3.94
N ASP A 5 -10.04 -0.05 3.35
CA ASP A 5 -10.44 0.04 1.95
C ASP A 5 -9.33 -0.45 1.01
N LEU A 6 -8.08 -0.13 1.31
CA LEU A 6 -6.94 -0.59 0.50
C LEU A 6 -6.76 -2.09 0.61
N ILE A 7 -6.92 -2.64 1.81
CA ILE A 7 -6.82 -4.08 2.04
C ILE A 7 -7.91 -4.80 1.25
N GLU A 8 -9.15 -4.30 1.30
CA GLU A 8 -10.26 -4.90 0.57
C GLU A 8 -10.04 -4.83 -0.94
N LYS A 9 -9.54 -3.70 -1.44
CA LYS A 9 -9.23 -3.57 -2.86
C LYS A 9 -8.23 -4.62 -3.31
N LYS A 10 -7.18 -4.83 -2.53
CA LYS A 10 -6.13 -5.79 -2.89
C LYS A 10 -6.66 -7.22 -2.80
N LYS A 11 -7.50 -7.51 -1.81
CA LYS A 11 -8.14 -8.82 -1.68
C LYS A 11 -9.04 -9.12 -2.88
N ASP A 12 -9.71 -8.10 -3.41
CA ASP A 12 -10.57 -8.23 -4.57
C ASP A 12 -9.80 -8.09 -5.89
N ASN A 13 -8.49 -8.01 -5.81
CA ASN A 13 -7.60 -7.88 -6.96
C ASN A 13 -7.87 -6.60 -7.76
N VAL A 14 -8.22 -5.53 -7.07
CA VAL A 14 -8.42 -4.21 -7.67
C VAL A 14 -7.11 -3.44 -7.62
N VAL A 15 -6.74 -2.79 -8.73
CA VAL A 15 -5.50 -2.04 -8.84
C VAL A 15 -5.58 -0.76 -8.00
N LEU A 16 -4.53 -0.49 -7.21
CA LEU A 16 -4.44 0.74 -6.44
C LEU A 16 -3.99 1.90 -7.32
N THR A 17 -4.51 3.09 -7.03
CA THR A 17 -4.06 4.31 -7.72
C THR A 17 -2.74 4.80 -7.12
N ASP A 18 -2.03 5.65 -7.87
CA ASP A 18 -0.78 6.26 -7.40
C ASP A 18 -1.02 7.03 -6.11
N GLU A 19 -2.14 7.75 -6.02
CA GLU A 19 -2.50 8.52 -4.85
C GLU A 19 -2.71 7.62 -3.63
N GLU A 20 -3.36 6.48 -3.83
CA GLU A 20 -3.58 5.51 -2.75
C GLU A 20 -2.26 4.94 -2.23
N ILE A 21 -1.34 4.63 -3.14
CA ILE A 21 -0.03 4.13 -2.75
C ILE A 21 0.77 5.20 -2.01
N HIS A 22 0.70 6.44 -2.48
CA HIS A 22 1.35 7.57 -1.82
C HIS A 22 0.83 7.72 -0.38
N GLU A 23 -0.48 7.73 -0.20
CA GLU A 23 -1.09 7.87 1.13
C GLU A 23 -0.76 6.70 2.04
N LEU A 24 -0.69 5.50 1.49
CA LEU A 24 -0.32 4.29 2.24
C LEU A 24 1.07 4.45 2.85
N ILE A 25 2.05 4.80 2.02
CA ILE A 25 3.42 4.92 2.49
C ILE A 25 3.59 6.11 3.42
N GLN A 26 2.97 7.24 3.11
CA GLN A 26 3.03 8.41 3.98
C GLN A 26 2.41 8.11 5.34
N GLY A 27 1.25 7.47 5.36
CA GLY A 27 0.58 7.12 6.61
C GLY A 27 1.39 6.15 7.46
N TYR A 28 2.00 5.15 6.82
CA TYR A 28 2.81 4.19 7.54
C TYR A 28 4.08 4.84 8.09
N THR A 29 4.75 5.67 7.29
CA THR A 29 5.98 6.36 7.70
C THR A 29 5.73 7.30 8.87
N LYS A 30 4.57 7.96 8.89
CA LYS A 30 4.18 8.88 9.96
C LYS A 30 3.68 8.17 11.22
N GLY A 31 3.47 6.86 11.15
CA GLY A 31 2.97 6.09 12.27
C GLY A 31 1.45 6.10 12.40
N ASP A 32 0.73 6.58 11.37
CA ASP A 32 -0.73 6.62 11.39
C ASP A 32 -1.35 5.27 11.08
N ILE A 33 -0.58 4.35 10.47
CA ILE A 33 -1.05 3.02 10.12
C ILE A 33 -0.36 2.01 11.04
N PRO A 34 -1.11 1.27 11.86
CA PRO A 34 -0.52 0.25 12.74
C PRO A 34 0.10 -0.90 11.96
N ASP A 35 1.11 -1.52 12.55
CA ASP A 35 1.82 -2.63 11.93
C ASP A 35 0.89 -3.78 11.55
N TYR A 36 -0.13 -4.07 12.36
CA TYR A 36 -1.04 -5.18 12.05
C TYR A 36 -1.85 -4.91 10.79
N GLN A 37 -2.20 -3.65 10.53
CA GLN A 37 -2.91 -3.29 9.29
C GLN A 37 -1.98 -3.38 8.08
N MET A 38 -0.74 -2.93 8.25
CA MET A 38 0.25 -3.06 7.18
C MET A 38 0.51 -4.54 6.87
N SER A 39 0.59 -5.38 7.91
CA SER A 39 0.77 -6.82 7.72
C SER A 39 -0.40 -7.44 6.95
N ALA A 40 -1.64 -7.04 7.27
CA ALA A 40 -2.81 -7.51 6.55
C ALA A 40 -2.77 -7.10 5.07
N PHE A 41 -2.34 -5.88 4.79
CA PHE A 41 -2.18 -5.40 3.42
C PHE A 41 -1.13 -6.24 2.67
N LEU A 42 0.03 -6.47 3.30
CA LEU A 42 1.10 -7.25 2.69
C LEU A 42 0.67 -8.69 2.43
N MET A 43 -0.17 -9.25 3.30
CA MET A 43 -0.74 -10.59 3.08
C MET A 43 -1.60 -10.61 1.83
N ALA A 44 -2.44 -9.59 1.64
CA ALA A 44 -3.27 -9.49 0.44
C ALA A 44 -2.39 -9.36 -0.82
N VAL A 45 -1.27 -8.63 -0.72
CA VAL A 45 -0.30 -8.51 -1.81
C VAL A 45 0.32 -9.87 -2.13
N VAL A 46 0.67 -10.65 -1.12
CA VAL A 46 1.25 -11.99 -1.32
C VAL A 46 0.27 -12.88 -2.10
N PHE A 47 -1.02 -12.80 -1.80
CA PHE A 47 -2.02 -13.64 -2.47
C PHE A 47 -2.33 -13.16 -3.90
N ASN A 48 -2.45 -11.86 -4.11
CA ASN A 48 -2.94 -11.33 -5.39
C ASN A 48 -1.87 -10.62 -6.22
N GLY A 49 -0.72 -10.32 -5.62
CA GLY A 49 0.38 -9.66 -6.31
C GLY A 49 0.13 -8.17 -6.53
N LEU A 50 1.09 -7.55 -7.19
CA LEU A 50 1.02 -6.14 -7.59
C LEU A 50 1.25 -6.06 -9.10
N THR A 51 0.60 -5.09 -9.75
CA THR A 51 0.92 -4.80 -11.15
C THR A 51 2.29 -4.14 -11.23
N ASP A 52 2.88 -4.12 -12.44
CA ASP A 52 4.18 -3.47 -12.65
C ASP A 52 4.11 -1.99 -12.27
N HIS A 53 2.99 -1.34 -12.60
CA HIS A 53 2.79 0.06 -12.28
C HIS A 53 2.71 0.28 -10.75
N GLU A 54 1.96 -0.57 -10.06
CA GLU A 54 1.86 -0.50 -8.60
C GLU A 54 3.24 -0.69 -7.96
N THR A 55 4.01 -1.66 -8.44
CA THR A 55 5.35 -1.94 -7.93
C THR A 55 6.28 -0.75 -8.13
N ALA A 56 6.25 -0.14 -9.32
CA ALA A 56 7.07 1.03 -9.61
C ALA A 56 6.70 2.21 -8.71
N GLN A 57 5.41 2.47 -8.54
CA GLN A 57 4.96 3.57 -7.71
C GLN A 57 5.30 3.34 -6.23
N LEU A 58 5.11 2.11 -5.77
CA LEU A 58 5.44 1.76 -4.38
C LEU A 58 6.94 1.96 -4.12
N THR A 59 7.78 1.53 -5.05
CA THR A 59 9.23 1.70 -4.95
C THR A 59 9.61 3.16 -4.86
N LEU A 60 9.02 4.01 -5.72
CA LEU A 60 9.27 5.44 -5.70
C LEU A 60 8.89 6.07 -4.35
N GLU A 61 7.72 5.70 -3.82
CA GLU A 61 7.25 6.25 -2.56
C GLU A 61 8.15 5.84 -1.39
N VAL A 62 8.59 4.59 -1.37
CA VAL A 62 9.50 4.12 -0.33
C VAL A 62 10.84 4.84 -0.40
N MET A 63 11.37 5.04 -1.61
CA MET A 63 12.62 5.78 -1.79
C MET A 63 12.51 7.22 -1.31
N HIS A 64 11.39 7.88 -1.60
CA HIS A 64 11.18 9.27 -1.19
C HIS A 64 10.89 9.39 0.30
N SER A 65 10.26 8.38 0.90
CA SER A 65 9.91 8.43 2.32
C SER A 65 11.14 8.37 3.22
N GLY A 66 12.28 7.92 2.69
CA GLY A 66 13.54 7.85 3.43
C GLY A 66 14.28 9.18 3.50
N ASP A 67 13.82 10.17 2.77
CA ASP A 67 14.42 11.50 2.77
C ASP A 67 13.94 12.35 3.99
#